data_3842eb3fec3c245a4e4199309a0b5123
#
_entry.id   3842eb3fec3c245a4e4199309a0b5123
#
_cell.length_a   1.000
_cell.length_b   1.000
_cell.length_c   1.000
_cell.angle_alpha   90.00
_cell.angle_beta   90.00
_cell.angle_gamma   90.00
#
_symmetry.space_group_name_H-M   'P 1'
#
loop_
_entity.id
_entity.type
_entity.pdbx_description
1 polymer ?
#
loop_
_entity_poly.entity_id
_entity_poly.type
_entity_poly.pdbx_seq_one_letter_code
_entity_poly.pdbx_strand_id
1 'polypeptide(L)'
;MHAGIIFFLVILGSILFHIFTPWYWTDIASNWKGMDDTITLTFWVGGGVFIAVCLFMIYCVFKYSYKEDRKAEYKPEDKKLEKILTVATTLGVAALLAPGLIIWNQYVNVPKNSIEIDVMAWQWGWQYRLPGKDGKLGTTTVSYTHLRAHETR
;
A
#
# COMPACT_ATOMS: atom_id res chain seq x y z
N MET A 1 -21.64 -25.68 -2.89
CA MET A 1 -20.40 -26.20 -2.29
C MET A 1 -19.13 -25.73 -3.01
N HIS A 2 -19.01 -25.83 -4.32
CA HIS A 2 -17.77 -25.46 -5.06
C HIS A 2 -17.32 -24.03 -4.86
N ALA A 3 -18.23 -23.04 -4.85
CA ALA A 3 -17.88 -21.64 -4.64
C ALA A 3 -17.21 -21.38 -3.27
N GLY A 4 -17.69 -22.00 -2.18
CA GLY A 4 -17.07 -21.86 -0.86
C GLY A 4 -15.64 -22.42 -0.80
N ILE A 5 -15.39 -23.51 -1.51
CA ILE A 5 -14.05 -24.11 -1.64
C ILE A 5 -13.13 -23.17 -2.41
N ILE A 6 -13.61 -22.54 -3.50
CA ILE A 6 -12.85 -21.59 -4.30
C ILE A 6 -12.44 -20.39 -3.43
N PHE A 7 -13.37 -19.78 -2.67
CA PHE A 7 -13.04 -18.67 -1.77
C PHE A 7 -12.02 -19.08 -0.71
N PHE A 8 -12.15 -20.26 -0.13
CA PHE A 8 -11.17 -20.78 0.83
C PHE A 8 -9.78 -20.93 0.21
N LEU A 9 -9.69 -21.48 -1.00
CA LEU A 9 -8.42 -21.62 -1.72
C LEU A 9 -7.81 -20.27 -2.09
N VAL A 10 -8.62 -19.27 -2.42
CA VAL A 10 -8.14 -17.89 -2.69
C VAL A 10 -7.54 -17.28 -1.43
N ILE A 11 -8.21 -17.40 -0.27
CA ILE A 11 -7.65 -16.91 1.00
C ILE A 11 -6.34 -17.61 1.32
N LEU A 12 -6.34 -18.94 1.28
CA LEU A 12 -5.16 -19.73 1.60
C LEU A 12 -3.98 -19.41 0.66
N GLY A 13 -4.25 -19.34 -0.64
CA GLY A 13 -3.25 -18.98 -1.65
C GLY A 13 -2.70 -17.57 -1.44
N SER A 14 -3.55 -16.59 -1.11
CA SER A 14 -3.12 -15.21 -0.83
C SER A 14 -2.24 -15.13 0.43
N ILE A 15 -2.60 -15.83 1.49
CA ILE A 15 -1.81 -15.88 2.73
C ILE A 15 -0.46 -16.57 2.49
N LEU A 16 -0.45 -17.71 1.82
CA LEU A 16 0.77 -18.43 1.48
C LEU A 16 1.69 -17.59 0.58
N PHE A 17 1.13 -16.94 -0.44
CA PHE A 17 1.89 -16.03 -1.29
C PHE A 17 2.52 -14.90 -0.47
N HIS A 18 1.76 -14.27 0.42
CA HIS A 18 2.26 -13.18 1.25
C HIS A 18 3.40 -13.63 2.19
N ILE A 19 3.29 -14.84 2.78
CA ILE A 19 4.30 -15.37 3.72
C ILE A 19 5.57 -15.81 2.99
N PHE A 20 5.43 -16.48 1.84
CA PHE A 20 6.57 -17.10 1.16
C PHE A 20 7.27 -16.20 0.14
N THR A 21 6.64 -15.05 -0.23
CA THR A 21 7.22 -14.13 -1.21
C THR A 21 7.75 -12.89 -0.48
N PRO A 22 9.09 -12.67 -0.41
CA PRO A 22 9.68 -11.57 0.36
C PRO A 22 9.66 -10.22 -0.38
N TRP A 23 8.66 -9.97 -1.20
CA TRP A 23 8.57 -8.77 -2.06
C TRP A 23 8.41 -7.45 -1.30
N TYR A 24 7.98 -7.48 -0.04
CA TYR A 24 7.72 -6.29 0.80
C TYR A 24 8.77 -6.11 1.93
N TRP A 25 9.83 -6.92 1.98
CA TRP A 25 10.77 -6.95 3.09
C TRP A 25 12.01 -6.07 2.86
N THR A 26 12.07 -5.39 1.73
CA THR A 26 13.19 -4.50 1.41
C THR A 26 12.83 -3.09 1.87
N ASP A 27 13.48 -2.64 2.94
CA ASP A 27 13.36 -1.25 3.41
C ASP A 27 13.87 -0.30 2.32
N ILE A 28 13.15 0.79 2.06
CA ILE A 28 13.49 1.75 1.01
C ILE A 28 14.75 2.51 1.43
N ALA A 29 14.71 3.17 2.58
CA ALA A 29 15.83 3.86 3.19
C ALA A 29 15.49 4.26 4.63
N SER A 30 16.50 4.49 5.47
CA SER A 30 16.32 4.79 6.89
C SER A 30 15.48 6.06 7.15
N ASN A 31 15.61 7.07 6.29
CA ASN A 31 14.86 8.33 6.37
C ASN A 31 13.42 8.19 5.79
N TRP A 32 13.08 7.08 5.13
CA TRP A 32 11.79 6.79 4.54
C TRP A 32 10.98 5.73 5.30
N LYS A 33 11.41 5.39 6.49
CA LYS A 33 10.74 4.38 7.34
C LYS A 33 9.24 4.63 7.48
N GLY A 34 8.80 5.89 7.54
CA GLY A 34 7.38 6.22 7.60
C GLY A 34 6.56 5.71 6.41
N MET A 35 7.15 5.62 5.21
CA MET A 35 6.49 5.02 4.04
C MET A 35 6.34 3.51 4.21
N ASP A 36 7.40 2.82 4.64
CA ASP A 36 7.36 1.37 4.88
C ASP A 36 6.34 1.02 5.97
N ASP A 37 6.30 1.79 7.06
CA ASP A 37 5.33 1.62 8.14
C ASP A 37 3.88 1.82 7.63
N THR A 38 3.65 2.81 6.76
CA THR A 38 2.32 3.08 6.17
C THR A 38 1.91 1.98 5.20
N ILE A 39 2.83 1.48 4.39
CA ILE A 39 2.58 0.34 3.48
C ILE A 39 2.22 -0.89 4.31
N THR A 40 3.02 -1.20 5.33
CA THR A 40 2.80 -2.33 6.22
C THR A 40 1.44 -2.24 6.93
N LEU A 41 1.07 -1.07 7.46
CA LEU A 41 -0.25 -0.83 8.06
C LEU A 41 -1.37 -1.10 7.05
N THR A 42 -1.22 -0.59 5.82
CA THR A 42 -2.22 -0.77 4.76
C THR A 42 -2.40 -2.24 4.40
N PHE A 43 -1.31 -3.02 4.32
CA PHE A 43 -1.38 -4.46 4.09
C PHE A 43 -2.07 -5.20 5.22
N TRP A 44 -1.78 -4.88 6.47
CA TRP A 44 -2.43 -5.53 7.62
C TRP A 44 -3.92 -5.22 7.68
N VAL A 45 -4.30 -3.97 7.53
CA VAL A 45 -5.71 -3.56 7.58
C VAL A 45 -6.45 -4.07 6.35
N GLY A 46 -5.92 -3.85 5.15
CA GLY A 46 -6.53 -4.31 3.89
C GLY A 46 -6.63 -5.84 3.82
N GLY A 47 -5.56 -6.54 4.21
CA GLY A 47 -5.54 -7.99 4.30
C GLY A 47 -6.56 -8.53 5.30
N GLY A 48 -6.68 -7.91 6.46
CA GLY A 48 -7.70 -8.26 7.46
C GLY A 48 -9.12 -8.10 6.94
N VAL A 49 -9.41 -6.97 6.28
CA VAL A 49 -10.73 -6.73 5.64
C VAL A 49 -10.98 -7.75 4.53
N PHE A 50 -10.00 -8.02 3.69
CA PHE A 50 -10.12 -9.02 2.62
C PHE A 50 -10.49 -10.40 3.18
N ILE A 51 -9.78 -10.86 4.21
CA ILE A 51 -10.07 -12.15 4.86
C ILE A 51 -11.49 -12.14 5.46
N ALA A 52 -11.87 -11.07 6.16
CA ALA A 52 -13.19 -10.95 6.78
C ALA A 52 -14.32 -11.02 5.74
N VAL A 53 -14.17 -10.31 4.62
CA VAL A 53 -15.16 -10.35 3.52
C VAL A 53 -15.23 -11.74 2.89
N CYS A 54 -14.09 -12.37 2.62
CA CYS A 54 -14.09 -13.72 2.05
C CYS A 54 -14.70 -14.77 3.00
N LEU A 55 -14.42 -14.69 4.30
CA LEU A 55 -15.05 -15.57 5.29
C LEU A 55 -16.57 -15.34 5.38
N PHE A 56 -16.99 -14.08 5.32
CA PHE A 56 -18.41 -13.75 5.25
C PHE A 56 -19.07 -14.33 4.00
N MET A 57 -18.42 -14.24 2.85
CA MET A 57 -18.90 -14.86 1.61
C MET A 57 -18.99 -16.38 1.72
N ILE A 58 -17.99 -17.04 2.30
CA ILE A 58 -18.02 -18.49 2.57
C ILE A 58 -19.23 -18.82 3.45
N TYR A 59 -19.43 -18.09 4.55
CA TYR A 59 -20.56 -18.28 5.44
C TYR A 59 -21.90 -18.15 4.69
N CYS A 60 -22.05 -17.11 3.85
CA CYS A 60 -23.27 -16.91 3.06
C CYS A 60 -23.53 -18.07 2.09
N VAL A 61 -22.51 -18.54 1.38
CA VAL A 61 -22.62 -19.66 0.43
C VAL A 61 -23.08 -20.94 1.13
N PHE A 62 -22.58 -21.23 2.31
CA PHE A 62 -23.03 -22.42 3.05
C PHE A 62 -24.39 -22.25 3.69
N LYS A 63 -24.68 -21.12 4.31
CA LYS A 63 -25.92 -20.85 5.02
C LYS A 63 -27.10 -20.70 4.08
N TYR A 64 -26.91 -20.04 2.96
CA TYR A 64 -27.97 -19.72 2.01
C TYR A 64 -27.95 -20.62 0.76
N SER A 65 -27.29 -21.78 0.85
CA SER A 65 -27.35 -22.77 -0.23
C SER A 65 -28.80 -23.18 -0.50
N TYR A 66 -29.14 -23.49 -1.76
CA TYR A 66 -30.43 -23.89 -2.18
C TYR A 66 -30.94 -25.15 -1.41
N LYS A 67 -32.16 -25.08 -0.90
CA LYS A 67 -32.92 -26.19 -0.29
C LYS A 67 -34.35 -26.11 -0.81
N GLU A 68 -34.94 -27.26 -1.15
CA GLU A 68 -36.30 -27.33 -1.71
C GLU A 68 -37.39 -26.76 -0.77
N ASP A 69 -37.20 -26.90 0.54
CA ASP A 69 -38.13 -26.43 1.55
C ASP A 69 -37.96 -24.95 1.96
N ARG A 70 -37.01 -24.24 1.37
CA ARG A 70 -36.73 -22.86 1.76
C ARG A 70 -37.06 -21.89 0.63
N LYS A 71 -37.96 -20.94 0.89
CA LYS A 71 -38.18 -19.79 0.01
C LYS A 71 -37.32 -18.60 0.43
N ALA A 72 -36.71 -17.92 -0.54
CA ALA A 72 -36.00 -16.69 -0.29
C ALA A 72 -36.97 -15.57 0.07
N GLU A 73 -36.65 -14.81 1.10
CA GLU A 73 -37.36 -13.57 1.41
C GLU A 73 -36.94 -12.48 0.39
N TYR A 74 -37.96 -11.91 -0.23
CA TYR A 74 -37.73 -10.80 -1.17
C TYR A 74 -37.58 -9.48 -0.39
N LYS A 75 -36.32 -9.06 -0.20
CA LYS A 75 -35.97 -7.80 0.46
C LYS A 75 -34.97 -7.04 -0.41
N PRO A 76 -35.45 -6.28 -1.41
CA PRO A 76 -34.60 -5.68 -2.43
C PRO A 76 -33.68 -4.56 -1.88
N GLU A 77 -34.12 -3.86 -0.81
CA GLU A 77 -33.36 -2.77 -0.21
C GLU A 77 -33.38 -2.87 1.32
N ASP A 78 -32.20 -2.74 1.93
CA ASP A 78 -32.06 -2.51 3.36
C ASP A 78 -31.29 -1.21 3.60
N LYS A 79 -32.01 -0.09 3.65
CA LYS A 79 -31.43 1.25 3.85
C LYS A 79 -30.60 1.38 5.12
N LYS A 80 -30.91 0.60 6.15
CA LYS A 80 -30.15 0.62 7.40
C LYS A 80 -28.79 -0.06 7.23
N LEU A 81 -28.78 -1.22 6.59
CA LEU A 81 -27.53 -1.95 6.30
C LEU A 81 -26.65 -1.15 5.34
N GLU A 82 -27.21 -0.60 4.28
CA GLU A 82 -26.51 0.26 3.32
C GLU A 82 -25.86 1.45 4.02
N LYS A 83 -26.59 2.18 4.86
CA LYS A 83 -26.06 3.31 5.62
C LYS A 83 -24.90 2.90 6.54
N ILE A 84 -25.03 1.78 7.26
CA ILE A 84 -23.98 1.29 8.16
C ILE A 84 -22.74 0.94 7.36
N LEU A 85 -22.86 0.20 6.26
CA LEU A 85 -21.73 -0.17 5.40
C LEU A 85 -21.06 1.06 4.78
N THR A 86 -21.83 2.01 4.27
CA THR A 86 -21.30 3.25 3.69
C THR A 86 -20.52 4.05 4.73
N VAL A 87 -21.06 4.25 5.93
CA VAL A 87 -20.37 4.99 6.99
C VAL A 87 -19.11 4.24 7.43
N ALA A 88 -19.20 2.92 7.64
CA ALA A 88 -18.06 2.12 8.07
C ALA A 88 -16.92 2.12 7.04
N THR A 89 -17.23 1.96 5.76
CA THR A 89 -16.23 2.00 4.69
C THR A 89 -15.63 3.41 4.53
N THR A 90 -16.44 4.45 4.60
CA THR A 90 -15.96 5.84 4.53
C THR A 90 -14.98 6.15 5.66
N LEU A 91 -15.34 5.79 6.90
CA LEU A 91 -14.45 5.98 8.05
C LEU A 91 -13.18 5.13 7.94
N GLY A 92 -13.28 3.90 7.46
CA GLY A 92 -12.12 3.03 7.22
C GLY A 92 -11.16 3.60 6.19
N VAL A 93 -11.68 4.09 5.06
CA VAL A 93 -10.88 4.74 4.01
C VAL A 93 -10.24 6.02 4.53
N ALA A 94 -10.97 6.87 5.26
CA ALA A 94 -10.44 8.09 5.84
C ALA A 94 -9.32 7.80 6.85
N ALA A 95 -9.47 6.76 7.67
CA ALA A 95 -8.46 6.35 8.65
C ALA A 95 -7.17 5.82 7.98
N LEU A 96 -7.27 5.14 6.84
CA LEU A 96 -6.11 4.69 6.06
C LEU A 96 -5.45 5.83 5.28
N LEU A 97 -6.23 6.80 4.81
CA LEU A 97 -5.72 7.93 4.05
C LEU A 97 -4.92 8.90 4.92
N ALA A 98 -5.31 9.12 6.17
CA ALA A 98 -4.69 10.10 7.06
C ALA A 98 -3.17 9.87 7.26
N PRO A 99 -2.65 8.67 7.58
CA PRO A 99 -1.22 8.41 7.65
C PRO A 99 -0.50 8.72 6.34
N GLY A 100 -1.08 8.33 5.21
CA GLY A 100 -0.52 8.60 3.89
C GLY A 100 -0.35 10.10 3.62
N LEU A 101 -1.34 10.93 3.99
CA LEU A 101 -1.25 12.39 3.84
C LEU A 101 -0.18 13.01 4.75
N ILE A 102 0.01 12.47 5.96
CA ILE A 102 1.06 12.93 6.88
C ILE A 102 2.44 12.65 6.27
N ILE A 103 2.66 11.45 5.76
CA ILE A 103 3.94 11.07 5.12
C ILE A 103 4.16 11.87 3.83
N TRP A 104 3.11 12.06 3.02
CA TRP A 104 3.19 12.91 1.84
C TRP A 104 3.59 14.36 2.18
N ASN A 105 3.02 14.92 3.26
CA ASN A 105 3.39 16.25 3.72
C ASN A 105 4.87 16.32 4.16
N GLN A 106 5.40 15.28 4.80
CA GLN A 106 6.83 15.19 5.14
C GLN A 106 7.71 15.10 3.88
N TYR A 107 7.22 14.43 2.84
CA TYR A 107 7.94 14.33 1.57
C TYR A 107 8.02 15.66 0.83
N VAL A 108 6.95 16.43 0.80
CA VAL A 108 6.89 17.72 0.09
C VAL A 108 7.63 18.82 0.85
N ASN A 109 7.66 18.76 2.18
CA ASN A 109 8.35 19.74 3.01
C ASN A 109 9.79 19.32 3.27
N VAL A 110 10.68 19.83 2.45
CA VAL A 110 12.13 19.55 2.54
C VAL A 110 12.70 20.11 3.85
N PRO A 111 13.42 19.31 4.66
CA PRO A 111 14.09 19.78 5.87
C PRO A 111 15.15 20.85 5.55
N LYS A 112 15.30 21.83 6.43
CA LYS A 112 16.26 22.95 6.23
C LYS A 112 17.73 22.51 6.11
N ASN A 113 18.07 21.33 6.61
CA ASN A 113 19.43 20.76 6.59
C ASN A 113 19.61 19.66 5.54
N SER A 114 18.74 19.58 4.54
CA SER A 114 18.88 18.61 3.46
C SER A 114 20.01 18.99 2.51
N ILE A 115 20.67 17.97 1.98
CA ILE A 115 21.66 18.13 0.94
C ILE A 115 20.93 18.25 -0.39
N GLU A 116 21.12 19.36 -1.10
CA GLU A 116 20.58 19.54 -2.43
C GLU A 116 21.50 18.84 -3.44
N ILE A 117 20.90 17.97 -4.25
CA ILE A 117 21.60 17.28 -5.35
C ILE A 117 20.88 17.62 -6.64
N ASP A 118 21.62 18.19 -7.59
CA ASP A 118 21.11 18.43 -8.92
C ASP A 118 21.20 17.15 -9.75
N VAL A 119 20.09 16.75 -10.35
CA VAL A 119 19.99 15.51 -11.15
C VAL A 119 19.62 15.88 -12.58
N MET A 120 20.55 15.64 -13.50
CA MET A 120 20.34 15.83 -14.92
C MET A 120 20.14 14.47 -15.59
N ALA A 121 18.99 14.30 -16.24
CA ALA A 121 18.62 13.08 -16.95
C ALA A 121 18.55 13.35 -18.46
N TRP A 122 19.13 12.48 -19.25
CA TRP A 122 18.97 12.45 -20.70
C TRP A 122 18.77 11.02 -21.19
N GLN A 123 18.45 10.84 -22.43
CA GLN A 123 18.25 9.50 -22.99
C GLN A 123 19.53 8.68 -22.78
N TRP A 124 19.39 7.56 -22.08
CA TRP A 124 20.43 6.58 -21.73
C TRP A 124 21.46 7.03 -20.69
N GLY A 125 21.24 8.15 -19.96
CA GLY A 125 22.18 8.57 -18.94
C GLY A 125 21.60 9.45 -17.84
N TRP A 126 22.28 9.43 -16.70
CA TRP A 126 22.00 10.24 -15.53
C TRP A 126 23.29 10.88 -15.03
N GLN A 127 23.27 12.15 -14.69
CA GLN A 127 24.37 12.85 -14.08
C GLN A 127 23.89 13.48 -12.78
N TYR A 128 24.69 13.31 -11.73
CA TYR A 128 24.42 13.86 -10.41
C TYR A 128 25.46 14.92 -10.11
N ARG A 129 25.01 16.10 -9.68
CA ARG A 129 25.85 17.19 -9.26
C ARG A 129 25.68 17.40 -7.77
N LEU A 130 26.74 17.20 -7.02
CA LEU A 130 26.78 17.44 -5.59
C LEU A 130 27.18 18.91 -5.31
N PRO A 131 26.69 19.49 -4.17
CA PRO A 131 27.17 20.80 -3.74
C PRO A 131 28.67 20.78 -3.46
N GLY A 132 29.33 21.88 -3.72
CA GLY A 132 30.75 22.05 -3.39
C GLY A 132 31.02 22.10 -1.89
N LYS A 133 32.26 22.38 -1.50
CA LYS A 133 32.66 22.54 -0.08
C LYS A 133 31.91 23.69 0.61
N ASP A 134 31.38 24.62 -0.15
CA ASP A 134 30.57 25.77 0.29
C ASP A 134 29.07 25.41 0.50
N GLY A 135 28.65 24.15 0.24
CA GLY A 135 27.29 23.70 0.37
C GLY A 135 26.30 24.25 -0.66
N LYS A 136 26.81 24.99 -1.68
CA LYS A 136 25.96 25.61 -2.70
C LYS A 136 26.15 24.96 -4.06
N LEU A 137 25.05 24.73 -4.77
CA LEU A 137 25.06 24.24 -6.15
C LEU A 137 25.48 25.38 -7.08
N GLY A 138 26.49 25.14 -7.95
CA GLY A 138 26.82 26.04 -9.06
C GLY A 138 27.88 27.09 -8.82
N THR A 139 28.50 27.19 -7.65
CA THR A 139 29.44 28.24 -7.31
C THR A 139 30.92 27.89 -7.50
N THR A 140 31.29 26.61 -7.61
CA THR A 140 32.71 26.18 -7.75
C THR A 140 32.86 25.03 -8.73
N THR A 141 34.10 24.80 -9.16
CA THR A 141 34.51 23.77 -10.11
C THR A 141 33.88 22.40 -9.76
N VAL A 142 33.04 21.93 -10.63
CA VAL A 142 32.23 20.73 -10.45
C VAL A 142 33.12 19.50 -10.38
N SER A 143 33.19 18.86 -9.23
CA SER A 143 33.65 17.48 -9.15
C SER A 143 32.53 16.59 -9.62
N TYR A 144 32.56 16.19 -10.89
CA TYR A 144 31.62 15.18 -11.42
C TYR A 144 31.99 13.83 -10.81
N THR A 145 31.34 13.49 -9.71
CA THR A 145 31.39 12.11 -9.25
C THR A 145 30.39 11.33 -10.10
N HIS A 146 30.89 10.49 -10.99
CA HIS A 146 30.11 9.42 -11.59
C HIS A 146 29.71 8.48 -10.45
N LEU A 147 28.58 8.77 -9.82
CA LEU A 147 27.90 7.77 -9.05
C LEU A 147 27.35 6.77 -10.08
N ARG A 148 28.10 5.71 -10.35
CA ARG A 148 27.49 4.53 -10.93
C ARG A 148 26.30 4.24 -10.04
N ALA A 149 25.10 4.15 -10.65
CA ALA A 149 23.96 3.58 -9.98
C ALA A 149 24.41 2.21 -9.47
N HIS A 150 24.80 2.14 -8.20
CA HIS A 150 24.97 0.86 -7.55
C HIS A 150 23.56 0.30 -7.53
N GLU A 151 23.37 -0.73 -8.34
CA GLU A 151 22.23 -1.60 -8.24
C GLU A 151 22.11 -1.93 -6.77
N THR A 152 21.09 -1.37 -6.13
CA THR A 152 20.72 -1.76 -4.78
C THR A 152 20.25 -3.20 -4.89
N ARG A 153 21.07 -4.10 -4.36
CA ARG A 153 20.63 -5.47 -4.10
C ARG A 153 19.57 -5.49 -3.04
#